data_e0f82723b7a5ae89ad5c104a6fb8ca20
#
_entry.id   e0f82723b7a5ae89ad5c104a6fb8ca20
#
_cell.length_a   1.000
_cell.length_b   1.000
_cell.length_c   1.000
_cell.angle_alpha   90.00
_cell.angle_beta   90.00
_cell.angle_gamma   90.00
#
_symmetry.space_group_name_H-M   'P 1'
#
loop_
_entity.id
_entity.type
_entity.pdbx_description
1 polymer ?
#
loop_
_entity_poly.entity_id
_entity_poly.type
_entity_poly.pdbx_seq_one_letter_code
_entity_poly.pdbx_strand_id
1 'polypeptide(L)'
;MKIYRANILYTPSPKKLEIIPHGYIVVRSNGLIEGIYKELPENLDWRRQVMDFGDKLLIPAFNDLHVHAPQYRNMGLALDLELLPWLNTYTFPEETKYADPDYARRLYRRFVHELWMQGTMRSAVFGTIHPEATRILADLFIQAGMGAYVGLVGMNRNSPETLQNTTAELLDGMRMLKEHLDEHGDGRVKPIITPRFVPSCSDKMLRALGEYAAETGLPVQSHLSENRSEIDWVKELEPDSTC
;
A
#
# COMPACT_ATOMS: atom_id res chain seq x y z
N MET A 1 2.71 27.75 9.71
CA MET A 1 3.75 27.07 10.49
C MET A 1 3.09 26.48 11.73
N LYS A 2 3.40 25.24 12.08
CA LYS A 2 2.95 24.56 13.31
C LYS A 2 4.19 24.09 14.09
N ILE A 3 4.14 24.14 15.40
CA ILE A 3 5.23 23.70 16.26
C ILE A 3 4.69 22.65 17.22
N TYR A 4 5.37 21.52 17.29
CA TYR A 4 5.02 20.41 18.16
C TYR A 4 6.14 20.15 19.14
N ARG A 5 5.83 20.01 20.44
CA ARG A 5 6.77 19.66 21.50
C ARG A 5 6.47 18.27 22.04
N ALA A 6 7.47 17.42 22.14
CA ALA A 6 7.36 16.06 22.69
C ALA A 6 8.74 15.45 22.94
N ASN A 7 8.79 14.22 23.46
CA ASN A 7 9.99 13.40 23.35
C ASN A 7 10.08 12.86 21.92
N ILE A 8 11.12 13.28 21.18
CA ILE A 8 11.26 12.97 19.76
C ILE A 8 12.27 11.85 19.59
N LEU A 9 11.89 10.83 18.80
CA LEU A 9 12.76 9.72 18.47
C LEU A 9 12.66 9.44 16.96
N TYR A 10 13.79 9.45 16.25
CA TYR A 10 13.85 9.18 14.82
C TYR A 10 15.22 8.70 14.37
N THR A 11 15.30 8.14 13.18
CA THR A 11 16.52 7.62 12.55
C THR A 11 16.89 8.48 11.33
N PRO A 12 17.80 9.44 11.45
CA PRO A 12 18.25 10.28 10.31
C PRO A 12 19.03 9.48 9.26
N SER A 13 19.52 8.30 9.63
CA SER A 13 20.16 7.34 8.74
C SER A 13 20.02 5.92 9.30
N PRO A 14 20.23 4.86 8.50
CA PRO A 14 20.06 3.45 8.94
C PRO A 14 20.89 3.05 10.16
N LYS A 15 21.96 3.79 10.46
CA LYS A 15 22.90 3.49 11.57
C LYS A 15 22.83 4.50 12.71
N LYS A 16 21.94 5.47 12.65
CA LYS A 16 21.89 6.56 13.64
C LYS A 16 20.49 6.71 14.21
N LEU A 17 20.38 6.60 15.53
CA LEU A 17 19.18 6.92 16.28
C LEU A 17 19.37 8.25 16.98
N GLU A 18 18.44 9.18 16.83
CA GLU A 18 18.37 10.44 17.55
C GLU A 18 17.24 10.39 18.57
N ILE A 19 17.54 10.81 19.80
CA ILE A 19 16.58 10.94 20.90
C ILE A 19 16.69 12.37 21.42
N ILE A 20 15.60 13.13 21.37
CA ILE A 20 15.53 14.52 21.80
C ILE A 20 14.41 14.64 22.84
N PRO A 21 14.74 14.58 24.14
CA PRO A 21 13.76 14.80 25.20
C PRO A 21 13.18 16.22 25.13
N HIS A 22 11.85 16.32 25.23
CA HIS A 22 11.12 17.61 25.21
C HIS A 22 11.50 18.53 24.04
N GLY A 23 11.88 17.92 22.89
CA GLY A 23 12.29 18.64 21.69
C GLY A 23 11.12 19.21 20.90
N TYR A 24 11.44 19.91 19.84
CA TYR A 24 10.48 20.60 18.98
C TYR A 24 10.59 20.14 17.54
N ILE A 25 9.45 19.90 16.90
CA ILE A 25 9.33 19.75 15.44
C ILE A 25 8.62 20.98 14.90
N VAL A 26 9.26 21.66 13.94
CA VAL A 26 8.68 22.81 13.23
C VAL A 26 8.20 22.33 11.86
N VAL A 27 6.92 22.56 11.56
CA VAL A 27 6.26 22.16 10.31
C VAL A 27 5.78 23.40 9.58
N ARG A 28 6.15 23.55 8.32
CA ARG A 28 5.69 24.64 7.43
C ARG A 28 4.21 24.51 7.10
N SER A 29 3.64 25.59 6.57
CA SER A 29 2.22 25.59 6.11
C SER A 29 1.91 24.57 5.01
N ASN A 30 2.93 24.19 4.24
CA ASN A 30 2.81 23.15 3.21
C ASN A 30 2.96 21.70 3.75
N GLY A 31 3.08 21.53 5.08
CA GLY A 31 3.19 20.21 5.73
C GLY A 31 4.61 19.66 5.82
N LEU A 32 5.61 20.32 5.24
CA LEU A 32 7.00 19.86 5.33
C LEU A 32 7.63 20.19 6.68
N ILE A 33 8.40 19.27 7.23
CA ILE A 33 9.22 19.50 8.41
C ILE A 33 10.32 20.49 8.04
N GLU A 34 10.37 21.63 8.72
CA GLU A 34 11.43 22.62 8.56
C GLU A 34 12.68 22.22 9.34
N GLY A 35 12.49 21.70 10.55
CA GLY A 35 13.58 21.25 11.40
C GLY A 35 13.09 20.59 12.67
N ILE A 36 14.04 19.91 13.33
CA ILE A 36 13.88 19.27 14.64
C ILE A 36 14.95 19.88 15.56
N TYR A 37 14.52 20.38 16.71
CA TYR A 37 15.34 21.19 17.59
C TYR A 37 15.26 20.71 19.04
N LYS A 38 16.35 20.83 19.79
CA LYS A 38 16.35 20.70 21.26
C LYS A 38 15.73 21.92 21.92
N GLU A 39 16.05 23.11 21.38
CA GLU A 39 15.53 24.40 21.79
C GLU A 39 15.08 25.15 20.53
N LEU A 40 13.99 25.90 20.62
CA LEU A 40 13.50 26.68 19.48
C LEU A 40 14.50 27.80 19.14
N PRO A 41 14.84 27.99 17.85
CA PRO A 41 15.63 29.13 17.39
C PRO A 41 14.97 30.45 17.78
N GLU A 42 15.75 31.44 18.22
CA GLU A 42 15.28 32.75 18.67
C GLU A 42 14.50 33.53 17.61
N ASN A 43 14.78 33.29 16.33
CA ASN A 43 14.13 33.92 15.19
C ASN A 43 12.79 33.31 14.85
N LEU A 44 12.38 32.20 15.49
CA LEU A 44 11.05 31.64 15.36
C LEU A 44 10.10 32.29 16.37
N ASP A 45 9.01 32.89 15.88
CA ASP A 45 7.96 33.44 16.76
C ASP A 45 7.22 32.31 17.47
N TRP A 46 7.78 31.85 18.60
CA TRP A 46 7.27 30.77 19.44
C TRP A 46 5.93 31.09 20.14
N ARG A 47 5.48 32.33 20.13
CA ARG A 47 4.18 32.74 20.66
C ARG A 47 3.02 32.20 19.82
N ARG A 48 3.30 31.70 18.63
CA ARG A 48 2.33 31.00 17.78
C ARG A 48 2.23 29.56 18.23
N GLN A 49 1.26 29.27 19.05
CA GLN A 49 0.72 27.94 19.44
C GLN A 49 1.69 26.74 19.27
N VAL A 50 2.55 26.55 20.27
CA VAL A 50 3.21 25.27 20.47
C VAL A 50 2.17 24.27 20.94
N MET A 51 1.98 23.21 20.19
CA MET A 51 1.17 22.06 20.60
C MET A 51 2.08 21.16 21.45
N ASP A 52 1.90 21.22 22.77
CA ASP A 52 2.73 20.45 23.72
C ASP A 52 2.05 19.11 24.04
N PHE A 53 2.73 18.03 23.71
CA PHE A 53 2.31 16.65 24.01
C PHE A 53 2.87 16.12 25.34
N GLY A 54 3.58 16.97 26.11
CA GLY A 54 4.18 16.58 27.39
C GLY A 54 5.20 15.46 27.22
N ASP A 55 5.05 14.39 27.99
CA ASP A 55 5.96 13.24 28.00
C ASP A 55 5.69 12.22 26.90
N LYS A 56 4.73 12.47 26.00
CA LYS A 56 4.45 11.56 24.90
C LYS A 56 5.62 11.46 23.94
N LEU A 57 5.75 10.30 23.30
CA LEU A 57 6.74 10.03 22.28
C LEU A 57 6.20 10.42 20.90
N LEU A 58 6.98 11.18 20.15
CA LEU A 58 6.73 11.52 18.76
C LEU A 58 7.75 10.80 17.88
N ILE A 59 7.26 9.93 17.02
CA ILE A 59 8.05 9.10 16.10
C ILE A 59 7.59 9.30 14.66
N PRO A 60 8.41 8.95 13.65
CA PRO A 60 7.94 8.83 12.28
C PRO A 60 6.77 7.84 12.18
N ALA A 61 5.82 8.13 11.29
CA ALA A 61 4.73 7.22 11.01
C ALA A 61 5.24 5.89 10.43
N PHE A 62 4.46 4.82 10.63
CA PHE A 62 4.79 3.51 10.09
C PHE A 62 4.56 3.43 8.59
N ASN A 63 5.31 2.54 7.94
CA ASN A 63 5.13 2.16 6.54
C ASN A 63 4.84 0.66 6.50
N ASP A 64 3.76 0.28 5.81
CA ASP A 64 3.44 -1.10 5.51
C ASP A 64 3.77 -1.38 4.04
N LEU A 65 4.79 -2.17 3.79
CA LEU A 65 5.29 -2.42 2.43
C LEU A 65 4.59 -3.58 1.73
N HIS A 66 3.65 -4.26 2.40
CA HIS A 66 2.88 -5.36 1.82
C HIS A 66 1.58 -5.58 2.57
N VAL A 67 0.45 -5.17 1.98
CA VAL A 67 -0.87 -5.36 2.56
C VAL A 67 -1.94 -5.54 1.47
N HIS A 68 -2.92 -6.40 1.75
CA HIS A 68 -4.07 -6.64 0.88
C HIS A 68 -5.32 -5.95 1.43
N ALA A 69 -5.75 -4.87 0.80
CA ALA A 69 -6.94 -4.14 1.22
C ALA A 69 -8.24 -5.00 1.20
N PRO A 70 -8.48 -5.86 0.19
CA PRO A 70 -9.69 -6.68 0.15
C PRO A 70 -9.73 -7.79 1.21
N GLN A 71 -8.59 -8.13 1.80
CA GLN A 71 -8.51 -9.16 2.85
C GLN A 71 -8.79 -8.62 4.26
N TYR A 72 -9.14 -7.35 4.39
CA TYR A 72 -9.44 -6.74 5.69
C TYR A 72 -10.51 -7.51 6.49
N ARG A 73 -11.51 -8.09 5.82
CA ARG A 73 -12.58 -8.84 6.49
C ARG A 73 -12.21 -10.26 6.91
N ASN A 74 -11.24 -10.88 6.25
CA ASN A 74 -10.78 -12.22 6.60
C ASN A 74 -9.45 -12.21 7.37
N MET A 75 -9.02 -11.05 7.81
CA MET A 75 -7.84 -10.89 8.67
C MET A 75 -7.99 -11.71 9.95
N GLY A 76 -7.01 -12.58 10.23
CA GLY A 76 -7.00 -13.46 11.40
C GLY A 76 -7.87 -14.71 11.29
N LEU A 77 -8.54 -14.97 10.15
CA LEU A 77 -9.32 -16.19 9.96
C LEU A 77 -8.42 -17.32 9.44
N ALA A 78 -8.62 -18.53 10.01
CA ALA A 78 -8.02 -19.78 9.56
C ALA A 78 -6.49 -19.71 9.38
N LEU A 79 -5.80 -19.18 10.38
CA LEU A 79 -4.33 -19.07 10.42
C LEU A 79 -3.60 -20.42 10.49
N ASP A 80 -4.34 -21.50 10.67
CA ASP A 80 -3.89 -22.89 10.66
C ASP A 80 -3.91 -23.54 9.27
N LEU A 81 -4.47 -22.86 8.25
CA LEU A 81 -4.49 -23.35 6.88
C LEU A 81 -3.21 -22.94 6.13
N GLU A 82 -2.77 -23.82 5.21
CA GLU A 82 -1.79 -23.46 4.21
C GLU A 82 -2.35 -22.45 3.21
N LEU A 83 -1.47 -21.76 2.46
CA LEU A 83 -1.81 -20.67 1.55
C LEU A 83 -2.93 -21.03 0.57
N LEU A 84 -2.79 -22.09 -0.21
CA LEU A 84 -3.76 -22.42 -1.27
C LEU A 84 -5.15 -22.77 -0.75
N PRO A 85 -5.30 -23.63 0.29
CA PRO A 85 -6.59 -23.85 0.95
C PRO A 85 -7.19 -22.57 1.53
N TRP A 86 -6.36 -21.70 2.14
CA TRP A 86 -6.81 -20.43 2.70
C TRP A 86 -7.31 -19.46 1.61
N LEU A 87 -6.57 -19.34 0.50
CA LEU A 87 -6.98 -18.52 -0.64
C LEU A 87 -8.35 -18.94 -1.18
N ASN A 88 -8.54 -20.24 -1.40
CA ASN A 88 -9.77 -20.78 -1.98
C ASN A 88 -10.98 -20.69 -1.04
N THR A 89 -10.78 -20.84 0.27
CA THR A 89 -11.88 -20.89 1.25
C THR A 89 -12.30 -19.50 1.72
N TYR A 90 -11.38 -18.58 1.90
CA TYR A 90 -11.65 -17.29 2.53
C TYR A 90 -11.36 -16.10 1.61
N THR A 91 -10.18 -16.07 0.99
CA THR A 91 -9.68 -14.88 0.30
C THR A 91 -10.41 -14.65 -1.01
N PHE A 92 -10.43 -15.62 -1.91
CA PHE A 92 -11.09 -15.47 -3.21
C PHE A 92 -12.60 -15.20 -3.10
N PRO A 93 -13.36 -15.91 -2.24
CA PRO A 93 -14.76 -15.57 -2.01
C PRO A 93 -14.98 -14.15 -1.45
N GLU A 94 -14.06 -13.63 -0.66
CA GLU A 94 -14.17 -12.27 -0.17
C GLU A 94 -13.79 -11.25 -1.26
N GLU A 95 -12.68 -11.45 -1.97
CA GLU A 95 -12.22 -10.55 -3.03
C GLU A 95 -13.22 -10.41 -4.18
N THR A 96 -13.96 -11.47 -4.53
CA THR A 96 -15.02 -11.43 -5.56
C THR A 96 -16.11 -10.38 -5.25
N LYS A 97 -16.40 -10.12 -3.98
CA LYS A 97 -17.44 -9.15 -3.57
C LYS A 97 -17.09 -7.71 -3.91
N TYR A 98 -15.82 -7.43 -4.16
CA TYR A 98 -15.35 -6.09 -4.53
C TYR A 98 -15.65 -5.71 -5.99
N ALA A 99 -16.29 -6.60 -6.75
CA ALA A 99 -16.96 -6.27 -8.01
C ALA A 99 -18.10 -5.26 -7.81
N ASP A 100 -18.69 -5.22 -6.60
CA ASP A 100 -19.66 -4.20 -6.19
C ASP A 100 -18.93 -2.97 -5.65
N PRO A 101 -19.02 -1.81 -6.32
CA PRO A 101 -18.34 -0.58 -5.89
C PRO A 101 -18.80 -0.06 -4.52
N ASP A 102 -20.05 -0.30 -4.13
CA ASP A 102 -20.56 0.13 -2.83
C ASP A 102 -20.00 -0.76 -1.71
N TYR A 103 -19.86 -2.05 -1.98
CA TYR A 103 -19.15 -2.96 -1.08
C TYR A 103 -17.69 -2.52 -0.91
N ALA A 104 -16.98 -2.29 -2.02
CA ALA A 104 -15.60 -1.84 -2.03
C ALA A 104 -15.43 -0.54 -1.22
N ARG A 105 -16.24 0.48 -1.50
CA ARG A 105 -16.21 1.78 -0.80
C ARG A 105 -16.40 1.64 0.70
N ARG A 106 -17.35 0.81 1.12
CA ARG A 106 -17.64 0.59 2.54
C ARG A 106 -16.48 -0.07 3.27
N LEU A 107 -15.90 -1.11 2.67
CA LEU A 107 -14.83 -1.89 3.29
C LEU A 107 -13.48 -1.17 3.23
N TYR A 108 -13.13 -0.59 2.10
CA TYR A 108 -11.88 0.16 1.95
C TYR A 108 -11.83 1.41 2.83
N ARG A 109 -12.98 2.08 3.07
CA ARG A 109 -13.03 3.17 4.04
C ARG A 109 -12.63 2.71 5.45
N ARG A 110 -13.09 1.53 5.88
CA ARG A 110 -12.71 0.96 7.17
C ARG A 110 -11.24 0.57 7.20
N PHE A 111 -10.75 -0.07 6.15
CA PHE A 111 -9.36 -0.46 6.00
C PHE A 111 -8.41 0.75 6.10
N VAL A 112 -8.65 1.79 5.31
CA VAL A 112 -7.84 3.02 5.33
C VAL A 112 -7.91 3.72 6.70
N HIS A 113 -9.09 3.77 7.31
CA HIS A 113 -9.26 4.32 8.66
C HIS A 113 -8.47 3.51 9.70
N GLU A 114 -8.48 2.19 9.62
CA GLU A 114 -7.72 1.33 10.54
C GLU A 114 -6.20 1.56 10.40
N LEU A 115 -5.68 1.62 9.19
CA LEU A 115 -4.27 1.96 8.97
C LEU A 115 -3.91 3.30 9.61
N TRP A 116 -4.76 4.31 9.42
CA TRP A 116 -4.57 5.63 10.02
C TRP A 116 -4.58 5.56 11.56
N MET A 117 -5.53 4.83 12.14
CA MET A 117 -5.64 4.66 13.60
C MET A 117 -4.43 3.95 14.21
N GLN A 118 -3.80 3.03 13.47
CA GLN A 118 -2.60 2.30 13.87
C GLN A 118 -1.29 3.07 13.58
N GLY A 119 -1.39 4.28 13.01
CA GLY A 119 -0.23 5.11 12.69
C GLY A 119 0.52 4.71 11.43
N THR A 120 -0.04 3.84 10.60
CA THR A 120 0.50 3.47 9.29
C THR A 120 0.06 4.50 8.26
N MET A 121 0.98 5.35 7.82
CA MET A 121 0.68 6.49 6.95
C MET A 121 1.12 6.29 5.50
N ARG A 122 1.82 5.21 5.20
CA ARG A 122 2.22 4.81 3.85
C ARG A 122 2.12 3.31 3.68
N SER A 123 1.61 2.86 2.52
CA SER A 123 1.44 1.42 2.28
C SER A 123 1.68 1.07 0.80
N ALA A 124 2.23 -0.13 0.56
CA ALA A 124 2.18 -0.78 -0.74
C ALA A 124 1.03 -1.79 -0.71
N VAL A 125 -0.01 -1.52 -1.51
CA VAL A 125 -1.32 -2.14 -1.33
C VAL A 125 -1.72 -2.94 -2.56
N PHE A 126 -2.03 -4.21 -2.34
CA PHE A 126 -2.77 -5.02 -3.30
C PHE A 126 -4.25 -4.64 -3.23
N GLY A 127 -4.81 -4.18 -4.34
CA GLY A 127 -6.26 -4.02 -4.53
C GLY A 127 -6.91 -5.33 -4.97
N THR A 128 -7.82 -5.25 -5.93
CA THR A 128 -8.45 -6.40 -6.59
C THR A 128 -8.19 -6.35 -8.09
N ILE A 129 -8.78 -7.30 -8.84
CA ILE A 129 -8.81 -7.26 -10.31
C ILE A 129 -9.79 -6.21 -10.85
N HIS A 130 -10.64 -5.62 -10.02
CA HIS A 130 -11.70 -4.70 -10.41
C HIS A 130 -11.18 -3.25 -10.46
N PRO A 131 -11.10 -2.60 -11.66
CA PRO A 131 -10.51 -1.27 -11.79
C PRO A 131 -11.23 -0.21 -10.96
N GLU A 132 -12.58 -0.23 -10.94
CA GLU A 132 -13.37 0.75 -10.17
C GLU A 132 -13.13 0.62 -8.66
N ALA A 133 -13.08 -0.61 -8.12
CA ALA A 133 -12.76 -0.82 -6.70
C ALA A 133 -11.35 -0.32 -6.36
N THR A 134 -10.37 -0.56 -7.25
CA THR A 134 -8.99 -0.11 -7.05
C THR A 134 -8.88 1.41 -7.11
N ARG A 135 -9.65 2.07 -8.00
CA ARG A 135 -9.77 3.53 -8.05
C ARG A 135 -10.37 4.09 -6.75
N ILE A 136 -11.46 3.50 -6.26
CA ILE A 136 -12.08 3.87 -4.97
C ILE A 136 -11.06 3.77 -3.82
N LEU A 137 -10.24 2.72 -3.80
CA LEU A 137 -9.20 2.56 -2.78
C LEU A 137 -8.18 3.70 -2.85
N ALA A 138 -7.72 4.05 -4.04
CA ALA A 138 -6.78 5.15 -4.26
C ALA A 138 -7.37 6.50 -3.81
N ASP A 139 -8.62 6.79 -4.16
CA ASP A 139 -9.34 8.00 -3.74
C ASP A 139 -9.44 8.11 -2.21
N LEU A 140 -9.67 6.99 -1.52
CA LEU A 140 -9.76 6.98 -0.06
C LEU A 140 -8.41 7.27 0.61
N PHE A 141 -7.29 6.81 0.05
CA PHE A 141 -5.95 7.19 0.52
C PHE A 141 -5.68 8.69 0.30
N ILE A 142 -6.07 9.23 -0.88
CA ILE A 142 -5.96 10.68 -1.16
C ILE A 142 -6.78 11.48 -0.14
N GLN A 143 -8.04 11.12 0.07
CA GLN A 143 -8.94 11.79 1.03
C GLN A 143 -8.42 11.74 2.47
N ALA A 144 -7.79 10.64 2.86
CA ALA A 144 -7.18 10.49 4.18
C ALA A 144 -5.85 11.25 4.32
N GLY A 145 -5.30 11.80 3.24
CA GLY A 145 -4.01 12.47 3.24
C GLY A 145 -2.81 11.52 3.44
N MET A 146 -3.00 10.22 3.20
CA MET A 146 -1.99 9.18 3.33
C MET A 146 -1.25 8.96 2.02
N GLY A 147 -0.07 8.36 2.09
CA GLY A 147 0.66 7.90 0.91
C GLY A 147 0.38 6.42 0.63
N ALA A 148 0.28 6.05 -0.64
CA ALA A 148 0.19 4.64 -1.01
C ALA A 148 0.73 4.37 -2.42
N TYR A 149 1.25 3.16 -2.59
CA TYR A 149 1.30 2.51 -3.90
C TYR A 149 0.08 1.59 -3.99
N VAL A 150 -0.82 1.83 -4.93
CA VAL A 150 -2.08 1.07 -5.07
C VAL A 150 -2.03 0.25 -6.35
N GLY A 151 -2.19 -1.06 -6.24
CA GLY A 151 -2.08 -1.99 -7.35
C GLY A 151 -3.40 -2.61 -7.78
N LEU A 152 -3.71 -2.50 -9.08
CA LEU A 152 -4.70 -3.33 -9.75
C LEU A 152 -4.08 -4.71 -9.97
N VAL A 153 -4.72 -5.74 -9.44
CA VAL A 153 -4.18 -7.11 -9.43
C VAL A 153 -4.38 -7.79 -10.78
N GLY A 154 -3.31 -8.41 -11.30
CA GLY A 154 -3.36 -9.26 -12.46
C GLY A 154 -3.47 -10.72 -12.10
N MET A 155 -4.51 -11.39 -12.61
CA MET A 155 -4.71 -12.84 -12.56
C MET A 155 -5.46 -13.30 -13.82
N ASN A 156 -4.94 -14.29 -14.54
CA ASN A 156 -5.60 -14.82 -15.76
C ASN A 156 -5.47 -16.33 -15.91
N ARG A 157 -5.00 -17.03 -14.88
CA ARG A 157 -4.99 -18.50 -14.80
C ARG A 157 -5.08 -18.95 -13.33
N ASN A 158 -5.50 -20.18 -13.11
CA ASN A 158 -5.47 -20.87 -11.81
C ASN A 158 -6.11 -20.08 -10.65
N SER A 159 -7.13 -19.32 -10.95
CA SER A 159 -7.97 -18.58 -10.01
C SER A 159 -9.44 -18.70 -10.42
N PRO A 160 -10.40 -18.42 -9.53
CA PRO A 160 -11.81 -18.41 -9.91
C PRO A 160 -12.09 -17.50 -11.12
N GLU A 161 -12.98 -17.91 -12.02
CA GLU A 161 -13.33 -17.09 -13.20
C GLU A 161 -13.77 -15.66 -12.83
N THR A 162 -14.44 -15.50 -11.69
CA THR A 162 -14.87 -14.20 -11.15
C THR A 162 -13.69 -13.31 -10.71
N LEU A 163 -12.49 -13.86 -10.65
CA LEU A 163 -11.24 -13.17 -10.27
C LEU A 163 -10.16 -13.32 -11.36
N GLN A 164 -10.58 -13.43 -12.62
CA GLN A 164 -9.66 -13.40 -13.75
C GLN A 164 -9.91 -12.14 -14.59
N ASN A 165 -8.83 -11.54 -15.06
CA ASN A 165 -8.82 -10.48 -16.05
C ASN A 165 -7.89 -10.86 -17.20
N THR A 166 -8.23 -10.46 -18.41
CA THR A 166 -7.31 -10.59 -19.55
C THR A 166 -6.13 -9.61 -19.40
N THR A 167 -5.04 -9.89 -20.10
CA THR A 167 -3.89 -8.97 -20.14
C THR A 167 -4.28 -7.58 -20.64
N ALA A 168 -5.20 -7.49 -21.62
CA ALA A 168 -5.66 -6.22 -22.15
C ALA A 168 -6.47 -5.43 -21.11
N GLU A 169 -7.45 -6.05 -20.46
CA GLU A 169 -8.25 -5.42 -19.39
C GLU A 169 -7.38 -4.94 -18.22
N LEU A 170 -6.36 -5.72 -17.85
CA LEU A 170 -5.43 -5.32 -16.80
C LEU A 170 -4.65 -4.07 -17.21
N LEU A 171 -4.03 -4.05 -18.40
CA LEU A 171 -3.25 -2.91 -18.89
C LEU A 171 -4.12 -1.66 -19.04
N ASP A 172 -5.33 -1.80 -19.57
CA ASP A 172 -6.27 -0.68 -19.72
C ASP A 172 -6.70 -0.14 -18.35
N GLY A 173 -7.02 -1.02 -17.40
CA GLY A 173 -7.35 -0.61 -16.03
C GLY A 173 -6.18 0.10 -15.32
N MET A 174 -4.95 -0.35 -15.57
CA MET A 174 -3.75 0.31 -15.02
C MET A 174 -3.49 1.68 -15.63
N ARG A 175 -3.71 1.86 -16.95
CA ARG A 175 -3.63 3.17 -17.61
C ARG A 175 -4.67 4.12 -17.05
N MET A 176 -5.93 3.68 -16.94
CA MET A 176 -7.01 4.47 -16.35
C MET A 176 -6.72 4.88 -14.90
N LEU A 177 -6.18 3.97 -14.08
CA LEU A 177 -5.78 4.29 -12.70
C LEU A 177 -4.65 5.32 -12.68
N LYS A 178 -3.66 5.17 -13.55
CA LYS A 178 -2.54 6.11 -13.64
C LYS A 178 -3.02 7.50 -14.06
N GLU A 179 -3.83 7.60 -15.13
CA GLU A 179 -4.42 8.85 -15.61
C GLU A 179 -5.25 9.53 -14.50
N HIS A 180 -6.11 8.78 -13.84
CA HIS A 180 -6.91 9.28 -12.71
C HIS A 180 -6.04 9.86 -11.58
N LEU A 181 -4.95 9.18 -11.23
CA LEU A 181 -4.04 9.63 -10.17
C LEU A 181 -3.17 10.82 -10.60
N ASP A 182 -2.81 10.93 -11.88
CA ASP A 182 -2.10 12.08 -12.44
C ASP A 182 -3.00 13.34 -12.44
N GLU A 183 -4.31 13.19 -12.68
CA GLU A 183 -5.27 14.29 -12.72
C GLU A 183 -5.77 14.72 -11.33
N HIS A 184 -6.01 13.76 -10.44
CA HIS A 184 -6.72 13.99 -9.16
C HIS A 184 -5.83 13.78 -7.92
N GLY A 185 -4.67 13.20 -8.10
CA GLY A 185 -3.73 12.91 -7.02
C GLY A 185 -2.87 14.10 -6.64
N ASP A 186 -2.29 14.03 -5.45
CA ASP A 186 -1.30 15.01 -4.96
C ASP A 186 0.15 14.47 -5.00
N GLY A 187 0.37 13.37 -5.74
CA GLY A 187 1.64 12.69 -5.90
C GLY A 187 2.04 11.77 -4.73
N ARG A 188 1.24 11.69 -3.67
CA ARG A 188 1.45 10.76 -2.54
C ARG A 188 0.87 9.37 -2.78
N VAL A 189 -0.19 9.28 -3.56
CA VAL A 189 -0.78 8.03 -4.02
C VAL A 189 -0.36 7.79 -5.46
N LYS A 190 0.20 6.62 -5.73
CA LYS A 190 0.76 6.24 -7.04
C LYS A 190 0.33 4.83 -7.41
N PRO A 191 0.23 4.52 -8.70
CA PRO A 191 -0.02 3.16 -9.13
C PRO A 191 1.24 2.29 -8.97
N ILE A 192 1.02 0.98 -8.78
CA ILE A 192 2.05 -0.04 -8.77
C ILE A 192 1.58 -1.25 -9.58
N ILE A 193 2.44 -1.78 -10.42
CA ILE A 193 2.16 -2.96 -11.25
C ILE A 193 2.10 -4.19 -10.35
N THR A 194 0.99 -4.94 -10.42
CA THR A 194 0.70 -5.96 -9.41
C THR A 194 0.28 -7.30 -10.04
N PRO A 195 1.19 -8.05 -10.70
CA PRO A 195 0.95 -9.47 -10.93
C PRO A 195 0.84 -10.17 -9.57
N ARG A 196 -0.24 -10.92 -9.31
CA ARG A 196 -0.44 -11.51 -7.98
C ARG A 196 0.73 -12.43 -7.60
N PHE A 197 0.98 -13.43 -8.41
CA PHE A 197 2.12 -14.36 -8.30
C PHE A 197 2.19 -15.25 -9.56
N VAL A 198 3.30 -15.93 -9.80
CA VAL A 198 3.52 -16.72 -11.01
C VAL A 198 2.40 -17.73 -11.30
N PRO A 199 1.88 -18.52 -10.33
CA PRO A 199 0.83 -19.47 -10.62
C PRO A 199 -0.47 -18.87 -11.18
N SER A 200 -0.81 -17.63 -10.85
CA SER A 200 -2.05 -16.97 -11.32
C SER A 200 -1.87 -16.07 -12.54
N CYS A 201 -0.63 -15.90 -13.03
CA CYS A 201 -0.32 -15.06 -14.16
C CYS A 201 0.31 -15.86 -15.28
N SER A 202 -0.24 -15.81 -16.50
CA SER A 202 0.41 -16.42 -17.67
C SER A 202 1.68 -15.67 -18.04
N ASP A 203 2.62 -16.36 -18.72
CA ASP A 203 3.84 -15.76 -19.25
C ASP A 203 3.56 -14.54 -20.13
N LYS A 204 2.50 -14.62 -20.94
CA LYS A 204 2.06 -13.50 -21.77
C LYS A 204 1.72 -12.28 -20.91
N MET A 205 1.02 -12.47 -19.80
CA MET A 205 0.67 -11.38 -18.87
C MET A 205 1.91 -10.85 -18.18
N LEU A 206 2.79 -11.72 -17.67
CA LEU A 206 4.02 -11.31 -16.99
C LEU A 206 4.95 -10.52 -17.91
N ARG A 207 5.14 -10.95 -19.17
CA ARG A 207 5.94 -10.23 -20.15
C ARG A 207 5.35 -8.85 -20.46
N ALA A 208 4.04 -8.77 -20.72
CA ALA A 208 3.36 -7.50 -20.99
C ALA A 208 3.45 -6.52 -19.81
N LEU A 209 3.39 -7.01 -18.57
CA LEU A 209 3.59 -6.18 -17.37
C LEU A 209 5.04 -5.73 -17.22
N GLY A 210 6.01 -6.57 -17.58
CA GLY A 210 7.43 -6.20 -17.63
C GLY A 210 7.71 -5.10 -18.67
N GLU A 211 7.12 -5.22 -19.86
CA GLU A 211 7.18 -4.20 -20.92
C GLU A 211 6.56 -2.88 -20.46
N TYR A 212 5.38 -2.95 -19.84
CA TYR A 212 4.70 -1.78 -19.28
C TYR A 212 5.50 -1.12 -18.14
N ALA A 213 6.18 -1.91 -17.30
CA ALA A 213 7.08 -1.39 -16.28
C ALA A 213 8.27 -0.65 -16.89
N ALA A 214 8.88 -1.21 -17.95
CA ALA A 214 9.99 -0.58 -18.66
C ALA A 214 9.57 0.72 -19.37
N GLU A 215 8.37 0.76 -19.94
CA GLU A 215 7.81 1.95 -20.62
C GLU A 215 7.50 3.08 -19.63
N THR A 216 6.87 2.75 -18.49
CA THR A 216 6.32 3.75 -17.58
C THR A 216 7.23 4.11 -16.41
N GLY A 217 8.21 3.26 -16.08
CA GLY A 217 9.03 3.37 -14.89
C GLY A 217 8.26 3.10 -13.58
N LEU A 218 7.04 2.55 -13.65
CA LEU A 218 6.28 2.19 -12.47
C LEU A 218 6.93 1.01 -11.73
N PRO A 219 6.90 1.04 -10.39
CA PRO A 219 7.37 -0.09 -9.60
C PRO A 219 6.48 -1.31 -9.76
N VAL A 220 7.01 -2.47 -9.43
CA VAL A 220 6.31 -3.76 -9.49
C VAL A 220 6.27 -4.37 -8.09
N GLN A 221 5.15 -4.96 -7.71
CA GLN A 221 5.02 -5.82 -6.53
C GLN A 221 4.38 -7.15 -6.92
N SER A 222 4.73 -8.21 -6.21
CA SER A 222 4.21 -9.56 -6.42
C SER A 222 4.44 -10.40 -5.16
N HIS A 223 4.01 -11.65 -5.19
CA HIS A 223 4.40 -12.66 -4.20
C HIS A 223 5.43 -13.61 -4.81
N LEU A 224 6.35 -14.07 -4.00
CA LEU A 224 7.42 -14.96 -4.44
C LEU A 224 7.81 -15.91 -3.30
N SER A 225 7.71 -17.21 -3.55
CA SER A 225 8.16 -18.26 -2.64
C SER A 225 7.56 -18.17 -1.23
N GLU A 226 6.27 -17.81 -1.13
CA GLU A 226 5.58 -17.62 0.14
C GLU A 226 5.42 -18.91 0.92
N ASN A 227 5.19 -20.04 0.22
CA ASN A 227 5.19 -21.36 0.83
C ASN A 227 5.70 -22.47 -0.12
N ARG A 228 5.89 -23.68 0.42
CA ARG A 228 6.46 -24.79 -0.33
C ARG A 228 5.58 -25.28 -1.48
N SER A 229 4.27 -25.36 -1.27
CA SER A 229 3.33 -25.77 -2.32
C SER A 229 3.28 -24.79 -3.49
N GLU A 230 3.46 -23.50 -3.24
CA GLU A 230 3.65 -22.51 -4.31
C GLU A 230 4.95 -22.77 -5.09
N ILE A 231 6.07 -23.01 -4.40
CA ILE A 231 7.37 -23.27 -5.05
C ILE A 231 7.27 -24.52 -5.94
N ASP A 232 6.65 -25.57 -5.44
CA ASP A 232 6.50 -26.83 -6.19
C ASP A 232 5.58 -26.59 -7.42
N TRP A 233 4.51 -25.84 -7.25
CA TRP A 233 3.62 -25.45 -8.35
C TRP A 233 4.31 -24.57 -9.40
N VAL A 234 5.14 -23.62 -8.99
CA VAL A 234 5.95 -22.82 -9.93
C VAL A 234 6.89 -23.70 -10.73
N LYS A 235 7.55 -24.70 -10.13
CA LYS A 235 8.42 -25.65 -10.85
C LYS A 235 7.66 -26.51 -11.87
N GLU A 236 6.39 -26.86 -11.59
CA GLU A 236 5.54 -27.58 -12.52
C GLU A 236 5.16 -26.70 -13.72
N LEU A 237 4.86 -25.41 -13.48
CA LEU A 237 4.45 -24.46 -14.52
C LEU A 237 5.65 -23.94 -15.36
N GLU A 238 6.77 -23.74 -14.70
CA GLU A 238 8.00 -23.15 -15.24
C GLU A 238 9.22 -24.01 -14.86
N PRO A 239 9.42 -25.18 -15.52
CA PRO A 239 10.45 -26.15 -15.12
C PRO A 239 11.86 -25.60 -15.16
N ASP A 240 12.12 -24.59 -16.01
CA ASP A 240 13.43 -23.96 -16.17
C ASP A 240 13.67 -22.82 -15.17
N SER A 241 12.71 -22.53 -14.28
CA SER A 241 12.85 -21.47 -13.26
C SER A 241 13.82 -21.88 -12.17
N THR A 242 14.56 -20.92 -11.63
CA THR A 242 15.53 -21.12 -10.54
C THR A 242 14.95 -20.80 -9.15
N CYS A 243 13.65 -20.53 -9.07
CA CYS A 243 12.97 -20.27 -7.81
C CYS A 243 12.61 -21.52 -7.05
#